data_7193d6970889284d278a0fbe86796536
#
_entry.id   7193d6970889284d278a0fbe86796536
#
_cell.length_a   1.000
_cell.length_b   1.000
_cell.length_c   1.000
_cell.angle_alpha   90.00
_cell.angle_beta   90.00
_cell.angle_gamma   90.00
#
_symmetry.space_group_name_H-M   'P 1'
#
loop_
_entity.id
_entity.type
_entity.pdbx_description
1 polymer ?
#
loop_
_entity_poly.entity_id
_entity_poly.type
_entity_poly.pdbx_seq_one_letter_code
_entity_poly.pdbx_strand_id
1 'polypeptide(L)'
;TEITCHAMGAVWIFDNKDMTIIDIGGQDTKIICVEQGFVKDFMMNDKCSAGTGRFLEIMANTLSMRPNEMCELAREGSGVTISSMCTVFAESEVISLIGQGEKKENIAFAVVDSIVRKVAAQANRMSEDRSMLCLTGGLCECSYISEALTKELGMEVKTDPQSRYAGAI
;
A
#
# COMPACT_ATOMS: atom_id res chain seq x y z
N THR A 1 9.51 1.85 -20.73
CA THR A 1 9.80 2.40 -19.39
C THR A 1 9.40 1.39 -18.32
N GLU A 2 9.90 1.51 -17.10
CA GLU A 2 9.49 0.68 -15.95
C GLU A 2 7.96 0.68 -15.76
N ILE A 3 7.34 1.85 -15.83
CA ILE A 3 5.88 2.01 -15.72
C ILE A 3 5.14 1.20 -16.80
N THR A 4 5.64 1.25 -18.03
CA THR A 4 5.03 0.52 -19.16
C THR A 4 5.15 -1.00 -18.97
N CYS A 5 6.33 -1.48 -18.56
CA CYS A 5 6.54 -2.92 -18.29
C CYS A 5 5.63 -3.39 -17.15
N HIS A 6 5.53 -2.60 -16.08
CA HIS A 6 4.67 -2.92 -14.94
C HIS A 6 3.19 -3.01 -15.35
N ALA A 7 2.72 -2.05 -16.15
CA ALA A 7 1.35 -2.05 -16.67
C ALA A 7 1.07 -3.28 -17.55
N MET A 8 2.01 -3.63 -18.44
CA MET A 8 1.87 -4.81 -19.30
C MET A 8 1.82 -6.11 -18.49
N GLY A 9 2.69 -6.25 -17.48
CA GLY A 9 2.66 -7.41 -16.60
C GLY A 9 1.34 -7.52 -15.82
N ALA A 10 0.82 -6.41 -15.31
CA ALA A 10 -0.48 -6.40 -14.64
C ALA A 10 -1.63 -6.76 -15.60
N VAL A 11 -1.63 -6.22 -16.82
CA VAL A 11 -2.61 -6.59 -17.88
C VAL A 11 -2.58 -8.09 -18.15
N TRP A 12 -1.40 -8.67 -18.20
CA TRP A 12 -1.23 -10.11 -18.42
C TRP A 12 -1.73 -10.93 -17.22
N ILE A 13 -1.37 -10.53 -15.98
CA ILE A 13 -1.76 -11.25 -14.74
C ILE A 13 -3.28 -11.26 -14.57
N PHE A 14 -3.92 -10.11 -14.74
CA PHE A 14 -5.35 -9.95 -14.45
C PHE A 14 -6.26 -10.15 -15.67
N ASP A 15 -5.68 -10.40 -16.85
CA ASP A 15 -6.40 -10.53 -18.13
C ASP A 15 -7.42 -9.39 -18.34
N ASN A 16 -7.01 -8.18 -18.04
CA ASN A 16 -7.87 -7.00 -18.14
C ASN A 16 -7.09 -5.82 -18.73
N LYS A 17 -7.70 -5.12 -19.68
CA LYS A 17 -7.09 -3.99 -20.39
C LYS A 17 -7.47 -2.63 -19.82
N ASP A 18 -8.44 -2.59 -18.90
CA ASP A 18 -8.93 -1.36 -18.27
C ASP A 18 -8.87 -1.51 -16.76
N MET A 19 -7.86 -0.92 -16.12
CA MET A 19 -7.63 -1.04 -14.69
C MET A 19 -6.84 0.13 -14.11
N THR A 20 -6.96 0.31 -12.80
CA THR A 20 -6.04 1.12 -12.01
C THR A 20 -5.18 0.21 -11.15
N ILE A 21 -3.87 0.29 -11.34
CA ILE A 21 -2.87 -0.48 -10.62
C ILE A 21 -2.39 0.35 -9.45
N ILE A 22 -2.44 -0.24 -8.25
CA ILE A 22 -1.84 0.28 -7.04
C ILE A 22 -0.59 -0.56 -6.80
N ASP A 23 0.58 0.00 -7.09
CA ASP A 23 1.87 -0.65 -6.85
C ASP A 23 2.50 -0.10 -5.58
N ILE A 24 2.64 -0.95 -4.56
CA ILE A 24 3.31 -0.57 -3.31
C ILE A 24 4.64 -1.31 -3.23
N GLY A 25 5.67 -0.65 -3.72
CA GLY A 25 7.03 -1.13 -3.70
C GLY A 25 7.73 -0.95 -2.36
N GLY A 26 8.97 -1.41 -2.29
CA GLY A 26 9.82 -1.23 -1.11
C GLY A 26 10.14 0.23 -0.82
N GLN A 27 10.41 1.05 -1.84
CA GLN A 27 10.84 2.43 -1.69
C GLN A 27 9.95 3.46 -2.36
N ASP A 28 9.07 3.03 -3.24
CA ASP A 28 8.15 3.87 -3.97
C ASP A 28 6.73 3.31 -3.97
N THR A 29 5.79 4.15 -4.36
CA THR A 29 4.40 3.77 -4.58
C THR A 29 3.95 4.39 -5.89
N LYS A 30 3.32 3.60 -6.75
CA LYS A 30 2.82 4.05 -8.04
C LYS A 30 1.32 3.79 -8.15
N ILE A 31 0.61 4.73 -8.73
CA ILE A 31 -0.76 4.53 -9.19
C ILE A 31 -0.71 4.65 -10.71
N ILE A 32 -1.10 3.60 -11.43
CA ILE A 32 -1.01 3.56 -12.89
C ILE A 32 -2.40 3.28 -13.45
N CYS A 33 -2.90 4.20 -14.24
CA CYS A 33 -4.17 4.04 -14.96
C CYS A 33 -3.90 3.43 -16.34
N VAL A 34 -4.51 2.29 -16.60
CA VAL A 34 -4.43 1.55 -17.87
C VAL A 34 -5.79 1.60 -18.55
N GLU A 35 -5.81 1.98 -19.83
CA GLU A 35 -6.99 2.01 -20.70
C GLU A 35 -6.66 1.33 -22.02
N GLN A 36 -7.49 0.38 -22.42
CA GLN A 36 -7.29 -0.43 -23.64
C GLN A 36 -5.91 -1.12 -23.69
N GLY A 37 -5.34 -1.47 -22.53
CA GLY A 37 -4.03 -2.11 -22.42
C GLY A 37 -2.83 -1.16 -22.45
N PHE A 38 -3.05 0.15 -22.50
CA PHE A 38 -1.98 1.15 -22.54
C PHE A 38 -2.03 2.05 -21.31
N VAL A 39 -0.85 2.49 -20.86
CA VAL A 39 -0.75 3.49 -19.77
C VAL A 39 -1.36 4.79 -20.25
N LYS A 40 -2.44 5.22 -19.61
CA LYS A 40 -3.11 6.50 -19.84
C LYS A 40 -2.49 7.61 -19.01
N ASP A 41 -2.25 7.32 -17.73
CA ASP A 41 -1.69 8.27 -16.77
C ASP A 41 -1.06 7.51 -15.60
N PHE A 42 -0.14 8.15 -14.88
CA PHE A 42 0.44 7.58 -13.68
C PHE A 42 0.88 8.64 -12.68
N MET A 43 0.89 8.28 -11.42
CA MET A 43 1.45 9.05 -10.31
C MET A 43 2.46 8.18 -9.57
N MET A 44 3.59 8.76 -9.18
CA MET A 44 4.62 8.07 -8.41
C MET A 44 5.03 8.89 -7.19
N ASN A 45 5.15 8.21 -6.06
CA ASN A 45 5.79 8.72 -4.86
C ASN A 45 7.12 7.98 -4.66
N ASP A 46 8.21 8.58 -5.09
CA ASP A 46 9.59 8.07 -5.00
C ASP A 46 10.47 8.89 -4.05
N LYS A 47 9.92 9.95 -3.46
CA LYS A 47 10.67 10.90 -2.62
C LYS A 47 10.41 10.78 -1.13
N CYS A 48 9.35 10.09 -0.75
CA CYS A 48 8.92 9.94 0.64
C CYS A 48 8.58 8.49 0.93
N SER A 49 9.22 7.90 1.94
CA SER A 49 8.96 6.50 2.32
C SER A 49 7.57 6.27 2.92
N ALA A 50 6.88 7.32 3.37
CA ALA A 50 5.51 7.19 3.86
C ALA A 50 4.58 6.63 2.78
N GLY A 51 3.86 5.57 3.08
CA GLY A 51 3.01 4.86 2.13
C GLY A 51 3.73 3.79 1.30
N THR A 52 4.94 3.40 1.68
CA THR A 52 5.76 2.38 1.01
C THR A 52 6.11 1.22 1.94
N GLY A 53 6.66 0.14 1.38
CA GLY A 53 7.18 -0.99 2.17
C GLY A 53 8.28 -0.57 3.16
N ARG A 54 9.10 0.43 2.81
CA ARG A 54 10.14 0.96 3.71
C ARG A 54 9.56 1.60 4.97
N PHE A 55 8.45 2.30 4.84
CA PHE A 55 7.74 2.84 6.01
C PHE A 55 7.30 1.70 6.95
N LEU A 56 6.67 0.67 6.39
CA LEU A 56 6.24 -0.50 7.16
C LEU A 56 7.43 -1.19 7.86
N GLU A 57 8.55 -1.35 7.15
CA GLU A 57 9.76 -1.98 7.67
C GLU A 57 10.34 -1.20 8.87
N ILE A 58 10.44 0.13 8.76
CA ILE A 58 10.94 0.98 9.86
C ILE A 58 10.06 0.83 11.09
N MET A 59 8.74 0.91 10.93
CA MET A 59 7.80 0.81 12.04
C MET A 59 7.78 -0.60 12.66
N ALA A 60 7.89 -1.65 11.83
CA ALA A 60 7.99 -3.03 12.31
C ALA A 60 9.26 -3.24 13.14
N ASN A 61 10.40 -2.72 12.68
CA ASN A 61 11.65 -2.78 13.43
C ASN A 61 11.55 -2.07 14.78
N THR A 62 10.86 -0.93 14.86
CA THR A 62 10.62 -0.20 16.11
C THR A 62 9.81 -1.04 17.12
N LEU A 63 8.91 -1.90 16.63
CA LEU A 63 8.15 -2.86 17.46
C LEU A 63 8.85 -4.21 17.64
N SER A 64 10.08 -4.37 17.12
CA SER A 64 10.85 -5.63 17.15
C SER A 64 10.10 -6.80 16.51
N MET A 65 9.47 -6.56 15.36
CA MET A 65 8.75 -7.58 14.59
C MET A 65 9.07 -7.47 13.08
N ARG A 66 8.69 -8.49 12.33
CA ARG A 66 8.81 -8.47 10.87
C ARG A 66 7.63 -7.72 10.23
N PRO A 67 7.81 -7.11 9.04
CA PRO A 67 6.72 -6.42 8.34
C PRO A 67 5.44 -7.26 8.16
N ASN A 68 5.60 -8.53 7.79
CA ASN A 68 4.45 -9.42 7.60
C ASN A 68 3.70 -9.70 8.91
N GLU A 69 4.44 -9.85 10.02
CA GLU A 69 3.84 -10.02 11.36
C GLU A 69 3.05 -8.77 11.76
N MET A 70 3.58 -7.58 11.47
CA MET A 70 2.88 -6.33 11.74
C MET A 70 1.59 -6.22 10.91
N CYS A 71 1.62 -6.61 9.64
CA CYS A 71 0.45 -6.61 8.78
C CYS A 71 -0.68 -7.49 9.33
N GLU A 72 -0.36 -8.72 9.74
CA GLU A 72 -1.36 -9.63 10.30
C GLU A 72 -1.87 -9.15 11.67
N LEU A 73 -0.96 -8.63 12.51
CA LEU A 73 -1.33 -8.10 13.82
C LEU A 73 -2.24 -6.87 13.71
N ALA A 74 -2.07 -6.05 12.68
CA ALA A 74 -2.91 -4.88 12.43
C ALA A 74 -4.40 -5.21 12.29
N ARG A 75 -4.73 -6.41 11.83
CA ARG A 75 -6.10 -6.90 11.72
C ARG A 75 -6.84 -6.95 13.06
N GLU A 76 -6.11 -7.16 14.14
CA GLU A 76 -6.65 -7.31 15.51
C GLU A 76 -6.75 -5.97 16.25
N GLY A 77 -6.16 -4.90 15.70
CA GLY A 77 -6.06 -3.59 16.34
C GLY A 77 -7.14 -2.61 15.91
N SER A 78 -7.25 -1.53 16.66
CA SER A 78 -8.17 -0.42 16.37
C SER A 78 -7.88 0.81 17.24
N GLY A 79 -8.58 1.91 16.97
CA GLY A 79 -8.73 3.06 17.87
C GLY A 79 -7.52 3.97 18.01
N VAL A 80 -6.38 3.66 17.39
CA VAL A 80 -5.17 4.48 17.40
C VAL A 80 -4.91 5.02 16.01
N THR A 81 -4.40 6.23 15.92
CA THR A 81 -4.08 6.90 14.65
C THR A 81 -2.69 7.50 14.72
N ILE A 82 -1.91 7.33 13.65
CA ILE A 82 -0.68 8.07 13.41
C ILE A 82 -1.03 9.30 12.58
N SER A 83 -0.74 10.48 13.10
CA SER A 83 -1.09 11.75 12.48
C SER A 83 -0.03 12.26 11.52
N SER A 84 1.23 11.89 11.75
CA SER A 84 2.37 12.41 10.99
C SER A 84 2.49 11.77 9.62
N MET A 85 2.60 12.64 8.62
CA MET A 85 2.84 12.21 7.23
C MET A 85 4.32 11.92 6.95
N CYS A 86 5.22 12.41 7.77
CA CYS A 86 6.66 12.17 7.64
C CYS A 86 7.08 10.97 8.47
N THR A 87 7.84 10.06 7.88
CA THR A 87 8.29 8.81 8.51
C THR A 87 9.02 9.04 9.83
N VAL A 88 9.87 10.06 9.91
CA VAL A 88 10.64 10.37 11.14
C VAL A 88 9.71 10.75 12.29
N PHE A 89 8.70 11.57 12.02
CA PHE A 89 7.73 11.98 13.05
C PHE A 89 6.76 10.84 13.38
N ALA A 90 6.35 10.04 12.40
CA ALA A 90 5.54 8.86 12.62
C ALA A 90 6.26 7.83 13.51
N GLU A 91 7.56 7.61 13.31
CA GLU A 91 8.38 6.76 14.19
C GLU A 91 8.38 7.28 15.61
N SER A 92 8.53 8.60 15.80
CA SER A 92 8.47 9.23 17.13
C SER A 92 7.09 9.06 17.78
N GLU A 93 5.99 9.13 17.02
CA GLU A 93 4.65 8.84 17.53
C GLU A 93 4.52 7.36 17.96
N VAL A 94 5.05 6.42 17.18
CA VAL A 94 5.06 4.99 17.52
C VAL A 94 5.83 4.76 18.83
N ILE A 95 7.02 5.36 18.97
CA ILE A 95 7.82 5.26 20.21
C ILE A 95 7.04 5.81 21.40
N SER A 96 6.35 6.94 21.22
CA SER A 96 5.51 7.54 22.26
C SER A 96 4.36 6.63 22.67
N LEU A 97 3.67 5.99 21.71
CA LEU A 97 2.59 5.02 21.97
C LEU A 97 3.10 3.80 22.76
N ILE A 98 4.28 3.29 22.40
CA ILE A 98 4.94 2.22 23.17
C ILE A 98 5.21 2.65 24.61
N GLY A 99 5.75 3.87 24.79
CA GLY A 99 6.02 4.44 26.12
C GLY A 99 4.77 4.66 26.98
N GLN A 100 3.62 4.87 26.34
CA GLN A 100 2.31 4.99 27.00
C GLN A 100 1.68 3.63 27.33
N GLY A 101 2.30 2.52 26.92
CA GLY A 101 1.78 1.18 27.13
C GLY A 101 0.65 0.79 26.19
N GLU A 102 0.55 1.44 25.01
CA GLU A 102 -0.44 1.09 24.01
C GLU A 102 -0.20 -0.35 23.51
N LYS A 103 -1.27 -1.05 23.18
CA LYS A 103 -1.20 -2.44 22.69
C LYS A 103 -0.53 -2.50 21.32
N LYS A 104 0.32 -3.49 21.10
CA LYS A 104 1.05 -3.67 19.84
C LYS A 104 0.13 -3.79 18.63
N GLU A 105 -1.00 -4.50 18.77
CA GLU A 105 -2.01 -4.64 17.71
C GLU A 105 -2.63 -3.30 17.31
N ASN A 106 -2.87 -2.39 18.26
CA ASN A 106 -3.41 -1.06 17.97
C ASN A 106 -2.38 -0.18 17.26
N ILE A 107 -1.11 -0.27 17.65
CA ILE A 107 -0.01 0.43 16.97
C ILE A 107 0.17 -0.12 15.55
N ALA A 108 0.16 -1.44 15.38
CA ALA A 108 0.23 -2.08 14.08
C ALA A 108 -0.92 -1.65 13.15
N PHE A 109 -2.14 -1.61 13.70
CA PHE A 109 -3.30 -1.07 12.99
C PHE A 109 -3.07 0.38 12.52
N ALA A 110 -2.60 1.26 13.41
CA ALA A 110 -2.36 2.67 13.09
C ALA A 110 -1.30 2.84 11.98
N VAL A 111 -0.24 2.02 12.00
CA VAL A 111 0.81 2.02 10.97
C VAL A 111 0.24 1.62 9.61
N VAL A 112 -0.46 0.49 9.54
CA VAL A 112 -1.04 -0.01 8.27
C VAL A 112 -2.13 0.93 7.76
N ASP A 113 -2.99 1.45 8.63
CA ASP A 113 -4.03 2.42 8.30
C ASP A 113 -3.43 3.71 7.71
N SER A 114 -2.29 4.18 8.23
CA SER A 114 -1.56 5.32 7.67
C SER A 114 -1.10 5.08 6.23
N ILE A 115 -0.60 3.87 5.92
CA ILE A 115 -0.23 3.47 4.55
C ILE A 115 -1.47 3.47 3.66
N VAL A 116 -2.52 2.77 4.09
CA VAL A 116 -3.77 2.61 3.35
C VAL A 116 -4.40 3.95 2.99
N ARG A 117 -4.56 4.85 3.98
CA ARG A 117 -5.11 6.19 3.75
C ARG A 117 -4.30 7.02 2.77
N LYS A 118 -2.97 6.96 2.88
CA LYS A 118 -2.10 7.70 1.96
C LYS A 118 -2.21 7.19 0.53
N VAL A 119 -2.16 5.88 0.35
CA VAL A 119 -2.27 5.23 -0.97
C VAL A 119 -3.66 5.45 -1.57
N ALA A 120 -4.71 5.30 -0.79
CA ALA A 120 -6.08 5.57 -1.23
C ALA A 120 -6.28 7.03 -1.66
N ALA A 121 -5.71 7.98 -0.91
CA ALA A 121 -5.76 9.39 -1.30
C ALA A 121 -5.05 9.66 -2.65
N GLN A 122 -3.93 8.97 -2.92
CA GLN A 122 -3.24 9.05 -4.21
C GLN A 122 -4.10 8.43 -5.33
N ALA A 123 -4.67 7.26 -5.11
CA ALA A 123 -5.54 6.60 -6.06
C ALA A 123 -6.78 7.45 -6.38
N ASN A 124 -7.39 8.08 -5.38
CA ASN A 124 -8.56 8.96 -5.57
C ASN A 124 -8.26 10.22 -6.39
N ARG A 125 -7.02 10.70 -6.40
CA ARG A 125 -6.62 11.85 -7.23
C ARG A 125 -6.47 11.50 -8.72
N MET A 126 -6.17 10.24 -9.03
CA MET A 126 -5.84 9.82 -10.39
C MET A 126 -7.05 9.50 -11.25
N SER A 127 -8.11 8.93 -10.68
CA SER A 127 -9.28 8.51 -11.46
C SER A 127 -10.53 8.40 -10.58
N GLU A 128 -11.61 9.03 -11.03
CA GLU A 128 -12.95 8.84 -10.48
C GLU A 128 -13.66 7.64 -11.12
N ASP A 129 -13.30 7.33 -12.37
CA ASP A 129 -13.92 6.27 -13.17
C ASP A 129 -12.97 5.06 -13.25
N ARG A 130 -13.21 4.06 -12.39
CA ARG A 130 -12.37 2.87 -12.26
C ARG A 130 -13.15 1.64 -12.65
N SER A 131 -12.65 0.88 -13.65
CA SER A 131 -13.23 -0.40 -14.06
C SER A 131 -12.79 -1.54 -13.13
N MET A 132 -11.52 -1.55 -12.71
CA MET A 132 -10.93 -2.53 -11.82
C MET A 132 -9.77 -1.91 -11.03
N LEU A 133 -9.63 -2.32 -9.76
CA LEU A 133 -8.46 -2.02 -8.94
C LEU A 133 -7.65 -3.29 -8.72
N CYS A 134 -6.33 -3.20 -8.85
CA CYS A 134 -5.43 -4.28 -8.48
C CYS A 134 -4.25 -3.77 -7.65
N LEU A 135 -3.76 -4.62 -6.74
CA LEU A 135 -2.61 -4.36 -5.90
C LEU A 135 -1.42 -5.20 -6.37
N THR A 136 -0.29 -4.53 -6.58
CA THR A 136 0.98 -5.13 -6.98
C THR A 136 2.11 -4.65 -6.05
N GLY A 137 3.34 -5.10 -6.29
CA GLY A 137 4.49 -4.77 -5.47
C GLY A 137 4.59 -5.65 -4.20
N GLY A 138 5.61 -5.40 -3.40
CA GLY A 138 5.93 -6.25 -2.25
C GLY A 138 4.83 -6.36 -1.20
N LEU A 139 4.00 -5.34 -1.04
CA LEU A 139 2.91 -5.35 -0.05
C LEU A 139 1.63 -6.05 -0.54
N CYS A 140 1.57 -6.54 -1.78
CA CYS A 140 0.44 -7.36 -2.25
C CYS A 140 0.34 -8.71 -1.51
N GLU A 141 1.42 -9.15 -0.89
CA GLU A 141 1.45 -10.39 -0.08
C GLU A 141 0.76 -10.23 1.28
N CYS A 142 0.48 -9.01 1.72
CA CYS A 142 -0.27 -8.74 2.94
C CYS A 142 -1.77 -8.66 2.63
N SER A 143 -2.52 -9.71 2.91
CA SER A 143 -3.97 -9.78 2.66
C SER A 143 -4.74 -8.64 3.35
N TYR A 144 -4.31 -8.26 4.55
CA TYR A 144 -4.97 -7.19 5.30
C TYR A 144 -4.86 -5.82 4.59
N ILE A 145 -3.75 -5.51 3.91
CA ILE A 145 -3.62 -4.27 3.13
C ILE A 145 -4.63 -4.24 1.98
N SER A 146 -4.79 -5.36 1.25
CA SER A 146 -5.78 -5.47 0.18
C SER A 146 -7.21 -5.26 0.68
N GLU A 147 -7.55 -5.89 1.81
CA GLU A 147 -8.87 -5.74 2.46
C GLU A 147 -9.11 -4.30 2.94
N ALA A 148 -8.10 -3.69 3.57
CA ALA A 148 -8.19 -2.33 4.09
C ALA A 148 -8.30 -1.30 2.94
N LEU A 149 -7.57 -1.48 1.84
CA LEU A 149 -7.71 -0.66 0.62
C LEU A 149 -9.10 -0.83 -0.01
N THR A 150 -9.62 -2.05 -0.07
CA THR A 150 -10.98 -2.33 -0.56
C THR A 150 -12.02 -1.55 0.24
N LYS A 151 -11.89 -1.55 1.56
CA LYS A 151 -12.79 -0.80 2.45
C LYS A 151 -12.67 0.71 2.25
N GLU A 152 -11.44 1.21 2.19
CA GLU A 152 -11.17 2.65 2.08
C GLU A 152 -11.58 3.23 0.71
N LEU A 153 -11.38 2.46 -0.36
CA LEU A 153 -11.72 2.87 -1.73
C LEU A 153 -13.16 2.56 -2.13
N GLY A 154 -13.89 1.74 -1.33
CA GLY A 154 -15.26 1.33 -1.63
C GLY A 154 -15.38 0.43 -2.87
N MET A 155 -14.30 -0.17 -3.32
CA MET A 155 -14.21 -1.05 -4.48
C MET A 155 -13.21 -2.17 -4.22
N GLU A 156 -13.53 -3.40 -4.65
CA GLU A 156 -12.64 -4.54 -4.49
C GLU A 156 -11.27 -4.30 -5.10
N VAL A 157 -10.23 -4.46 -4.31
CA VAL A 157 -8.83 -4.41 -4.74
C VAL A 157 -8.34 -5.84 -4.92
N LYS A 158 -8.15 -6.25 -6.17
CA LYS A 158 -7.71 -7.61 -6.53
C LYS A 158 -6.20 -7.75 -6.37
N THR A 159 -5.77 -8.94 -6.03
CA THR A 159 -4.36 -9.33 -6.02
C THR A 159 -4.21 -10.74 -6.54
N ASP A 160 -3.00 -11.11 -6.96
CA ASP A 160 -2.65 -12.42 -7.48
C ASP A 160 -1.27 -12.82 -6.93
N PRO A 161 -0.94 -14.10 -6.75
CA PRO A 161 0.39 -14.52 -6.30
C PRO A 161 1.55 -14.02 -7.15
N GLN A 162 1.32 -13.71 -8.41
CA GLN A 162 2.33 -13.15 -9.32
C GLN A 162 2.40 -11.61 -9.30
N SER A 163 1.46 -10.95 -8.63
CA SER A 163 1.37 -9.48 -8.60
C SER A 163 2.64 -8.81 -8.08
N ARG A 164 3.39 -9.49 -7.20
CA ARG A 164 4.69 -9.02 -6.73
C ARG A 164 5.70 -8.82 -7.85
N TYR A 165 5.58 -9.58 -8.92
CA TYR A 165 6.53 -9.62 -10.03
C TYR A 165 6.01 -8.93 -11.30
N ALA A 166 4.91 -8.19 -11.22
CA ALA A 166 4.27 -7.55 -12.38
C ALA A 166 5.24 -6.73 -13.25
N GLY A 167 6.22 -6.07 -12.65
CA GLY A 167 7.23 -5.31 -13.39
C GLY A 167 8.31 -6.15 -14.08
N ALA A 168 8.36 -7.47 -13.85
CA ALA A 168 9.36 -8.39 -14.39
C ALA A 168 8.79 -9.45 -15.36
N ILE A 169 7.47 -9.46 -15.53
CA ILE A 169 6.74 -10.26 -16.50
C ILE A 169 6.63 -9.51 -17.82
#